data_4913b82af14e599b05490ea1baf165c6
#
_entry.id   4913b82af14e599b05490ea1baf165c6
#
_cell.length_a   1.000
_cell.length_b   1.000
_cell.length_c   1.000
_cell.angle_alpha   90.00
_cell.angle_beta   90.00
_cell.angle_gamma   90.00
#
_symmetry.space_group_name_H-M   'P 1'
#
loop_
_entity.id
_entity.type
_entity.pdbx_description
1 polymer ?
#
loop_
_entity_poly.entity_id
_entity_poly.type
_entity_poly.pdbx_seq_one_letter_code
_entity_poly.pdbx_strand_id
1 'polypeptide(L)'
;MSVKDMLLLQKSKDMVDSTDEKRLLAELGAGSFQAFEKLYHRYSGKLYNFIMRISAGNRYMAEEVVQSTFIRIWEVRGTVDPESSFISFLCTIAKNLLMNMYQRQTVEFVYNEYLMKSGVDRDFRTEEGIDLHFLHEYIDSLADKLPEQRKKIFILSKRQHYTNKEIAEQLGISESTVATQLSLAVKFMRTQLMQN
;
A
#
# COMPACT_ATOMS: atom_id res chain seq x y z
N MET A 1 -14.03 44.10 -0.25
CA MET A 1 -12.94 43.19 -0.68
C MET A 1 -13.32 42.63 -2.04
N SER A 2 -12.56 42.90 -3.07
CA SER A 2 -12.86 42.47 -4.44
C SER A 2 -12.58 40.96 -4.60
N VAL A 3 -13.30 40.29 -5.52
CA VAL A 3 -13.05 38.89 -5.89
C VAL A 3 -11.57 38.69 -6.29
N LYS A 4 -10.94 39.72 -6.89
CA LYS A 4 -9.53 39.74 -7.27
C LYS A 4 -8.62 39.73 -6.04
N ASP A 5 -8.98 40.40 -4.95
CA ASP A 5 -8.22 40.44 -3.70
C ASP A 5 -8.32 39.07 -2.98
N MET A 6 -9.51 38.44 -3.03
CA MET A 6 -9.72 37.10 -2.50
C MET A 6 -8.88 36.02 -3.25
N LEU A 7 -8.84 36.11 -4.59
CA LEU A 7 -8.03 35.21 -5.41
C LEU A 7 -6.52 35.38 -5.18
N LEU A 8 -6.07 36.62 -4.98
CA LEU A 8 -4.66 36.90 -4.66
C LEU A 8 -4.28 36.38 -3.27
N LEU A 9 -5.15 36.55 -2.27
CA LEU A 9 -4.95 36.01 -0.93
C LEU A 9 -4.95 34.48 -0.92
N GLN A 10 -5.85 33.84 -1.68
CA GLN A 10 -5.86 32.39 -1.83
C GLN A 10 -4.58 31.87 -2.48
N LYS A 11 -4.16 32.49 -3.58
CA LYS A 11 -2.92 32.13 -4.29
C LYS A 11 -1.66 32.31 -3.44
N SER A 12 -1.63 33.37 -2.61
CA SER A 12 -0.56 33.60 -1.65
C SER A 12 -0.54 32.55 -0.54
N LYS A 13 -1.72 32.13 -0.03
CA LYS A 13 -1.85 31.09 0.99
C LYS A 13 -1.43 29.71 0.45
N ASP A 14 -1.83 29.37 -0.78
CA ASP A 14 -1.47 28.14 -1.44
C ASP A 14 0.06 28.05 -1.70
N MET A 15 0.68 29.21 -2.01
CA MET A 15 2.13 29.29 -2.25
C MET A 15 2.93 29.13 -0.94
N VAL A 16 2.47 29.71 0.16
CA VAL A 16 3.08 29.56 1.50
C VAL A 16 2.95 28.13 1.99
N ASP A 17 1.78 27.53 1.79
CA ASP A 17 1.53 26.13 2.20
C ASP A 17 2.40 25.13 1.42
N SER A 18 2.62 25.38 0.11
CA SER A 18 3.53 24.59 -0.73
C SER A 18 4.99 24.71 -0.31
N THR A 19 5.46 25.89 0.06
CA THR A 19 6.85 26.09 0.51
C THR A 19 7.09 25.43 1.86
N ASP A 20 6.13 25.53 2.78
CA ASP A 20 6.20 24.86 4.08
C ASP A 20 6.18 23.32 3.93
N GLU A 21 5.38 22.79 3.01
CA GLU A 21 5.35 21.36 2.71
C GLU A 21 6.70 20.84 2.22
N LYS A 22 7.31 21.50 1.23
CA LYS A 22 8.64 21.12 0.73
C LYS A 22 9.70 21.08 1.83
N ARG A 23 9.67 22.08 2.71
CA ARG A 23 10.57 22.13 3.87
C ARG A 23 10.32 20.94 4.81
N LEU A 24 9.05 20.64 5.13
CA LEU A 24 8.71 19.50 5.98
C LEU A 24 9.12 18.17 5.34
N LEU A 25 9.00 18.01 4.02
CA LEU A 25 9.44 16.80 3.32
C LEU A 25 10.97 16.66 3.33
N ALA A 26 11.72 17.74 3.18
CA ALA A 26 13.17 17.72 3.32
C ALA A 26 13.60 17.35 4.76
N GLU A 27 12.96 17.94 5.79
CA GLU A 27 13.18 17.61 7.19
C GLU A 27 12.80 16.16 7.51
N LEU A 28 11.71 15.63 6.92
CA LEU A 28 11.31 14.23 7.01
C LEU A 28 12.42 13.32 6.45
N GLY A 29 12.92 13.64 5.26
CA GLY A 29 14.03 12.92 4.61
C GLY A 29 15.28 12.87 5.49
N ALA A 30 15.55 13.92 6.25
CA ALA A 30 16.62 13.99 7.24
C ALA A 30 16.30 13.25 8.57
N GLY A 31 15.11 12.65 8.71
CA GLY A 31 14.70 11.85 9.88
C GLY A 31 14.03 12.65 11.00
N SER A 32 13.52 13.86 10.72
CA SER A 32 12.81 14.68 11.71
C SER A 32 11.44 14.07 12.05
N PHE A 33 11.28 13.60 13.30
CA PHE A 33 10.00 13.12 13.80
C PHE A 33 8.95 14.24 13.91
N GLN A 34 9.36 15.46 14.21
CA GLN A 34 8.46 16.61 14.26
C GLN A 34 7.87 16.94 12.88
N ALA A 35 8.68 16.84 11.82
CA ALA A 35 8.19 17.01 10.45
C ALA A 35 7.21 15.89 10.06
N PHE A 36 7.52 14.65 10.45
CA PHE A 36 6.61 13.51 10.27
C PHE A 36 5.26 13.74 10.95
N GLU A 37 5.26 14.14 12.23
CA GLU A 37 4.04 14.42 12.98
C GLU A 37 3.18 15.49 12.34
N LYS A 38 3.79 16.60 11.87
CA LYS A 38 3.08 17.67 11.16
C LYS A 38 2.46 17.17 9.85
N LEU A 39 3.20 16.38 9.07
CA LEU A 39 2.69 15.77 7.84
C LEU A 39 1.57 14.77 8.12
N TYR A 40 1.71 13.96 9.17
CA TYR A 40 0.64 13.07 9.62
C TYR A 40 -0.65 13.83 9.92
N HIS A 41 -0.60 14.85 10.75
CA HIS A 41 -1.79 15.65 11.08
C HIS A 41 -2.38 16.36 9.86
N ARG A 42 -1.56 16.82 8.92
CA ARG A 42 -2.01 17.49 7.69
C ARG A 42 -2.71 16.54 6.70
N TYR A 43 -2.28 15.29 6.64
CA TYR A 43 -2.67 14.37 5.56
C TYR A 43 -3.47 13.16 5.98
N SER A 44 -3.42 12.72 7.24
CA SER A 44 -4.12 11.50 7.70
C SER A 44 -5.62 11.53 7.43
N GLY A 45 -6.30 12.65 7.72
CA GLY A 45 -7.73 12.79 7.45
C GLY A 45 -8.09 12.79 5.96
N LYS A 46 -7.24 13.43 5.11
CA LYS A 46 -7.44 13.42 3.66
C LYS A 46 -7.28 12.00 3.10
N LEU A 47 -6.25 11.30 3.56
CA LEU A 47 -5.96 9.92 3.16
C LEU A 47 -7.06 8.98 3.64
N TYR A 48 -7.52 9.12 4.89
CA TYR A 48 -8.64 8.35 5.43
C TYR A 48 -9.90 8.49 4.56
N ASN A 49 -10.29 9.72 4.23
CA ASN A 49 -11.45 9.98 3.37
C ASN A 49 -11.29 9.40 1.95
N PHE A 50 -10.06 9.42 1.43
CA PHE A 50 -9.75 8.77 0.15
C PHE A 50 -9.96 7.25 0.25
N ILE A 51 -9.39 6.61 1.27
CA ILE A 51 -9.52 5.15 1.48
C ILE A 51 -10.98 4.76 1.75
N MET A 52 -11.71 5.51 2.57
CA MET A 52 -13.14 5.28 2.80
C MET A 52 -13.93 5.20 1.49
N ARG A 53 -13.64 6.08 0.52
CA ARG A 53 -14.31 6.06 -0.79
C ARG A 53 -14.01 4.81 -1.61
N ILE A 54 -12.75 4.38 -1.64
CA ILE A 54 -12.32 3.24 -2.48
C ILE A 54 -12.50 1.89 -1.78
N SER A 55 -12.71 1.87 -0.46
CA SER A 55 -13.02 0.67 0.34
C SER A 55 -14.52 0.45 0.57
N ALA A 56 -15.38 1.16 -0.17
CA ALA A 56 -16.84 1.11 0.00
C ALA A 56 -17.29 1.37 1.46
N GLY A 57 -16.62 2.29 2.16
CA GLY A 57 -16.96 2.67 3.52
C GLY A 57 -16.40 1.77 4.63
N ASN A 58 -15.47 0.89 4.33
CA ASN A 58 -14.88 0.00 5.33
C ASN A 58 -13.92 0.78 6.25
N ARG A 59 -14.41 1.11 7.45
CA ARG A 59 -13.69 1.91 8.45
C ARG A 59 -12.43 1.21 8.95
N TYR A 60 -12.50 -0.08 9.25
CA TYR A 60 -11.36 -0.87 9.71
C TYR A 60 -10.22 -0.83 8.69
N MET A 61 -10.53 -1.12 7.42
CA MET A 61 -9.52 -1.03 6.36
C MET A 61 -8.96 0.39 6.20
N ALA A 62 -9.80 1.42 6.34
CA ALA A 62 -9.34 2.80 6.20
C ALA A 62 -8.36 3.19 7.31
N GLU A 63 -8.62 2.81 8.55
CA GLU A 63 -7.75 3.08 9.69
C GLU A 63 -6.42 2.33 9.55
N GLU A 64 -6.47 1.03 9.26
CA GLU A 64 -5.29 0.18 9.09
C GLU A 64 -4.40 0.66 7.93
N VAL A 65 -5.00 0.97 6.77
CA VAL A 65 -4.24 1.43 5.60
C VAL A 65 -3.61 2.80 5.84
N VAL A 66 -4.29 3.71 6.55
CA VAL A 66 -3.70 5.01 6.91
C VAL A 66 -2.47 4.82 7.79
N GLN A 67 -2.59 4.02 8.86
CA GLN A 67 -1.47 3.74 9.76
C GLN A 67 -0.30 3.10 9.01
N SER A 68 -0.56 2.04 8.26
CA SER A 68 0.45 1.32 7.47
C SER A 68 1.12 2.22 6.43
N THR A 69 0.36 3.14 5.81
CA THR A 69 0.92 4.11 4.86
C THR A 69 1.93 5.03 5.53
N PHE A 70 1.62 5.56 6.72
CA PHE A 70 2.55 6.45 7.42
C PHE A 70 3.76 5.70 8.01
N ILE A 71 3.60 4.46 8.45
CA ILE A 71 4.73 3.60 8.81
C ILE A 71 5.66 3.46 7.59
N ARG A 72 5.10 3.14 6.42
CA ARG A 72 5.88 3.01 5.19
C ARG A 72 6.57 4.30 4.78
N ILE A 73 5.91 5.46 4.92
CA ILE A 73 6.53 6.76 4.69
C ILE A 73 7.75 6.97 5.59
N TRP A 74 7.66 6.60 6.86
CA TRP A 74 8.78 6.70 7.77
C TRP A 74 9.96 5.81 7.35
N GLU A 75 9.69 4.60 6.89
CA GLU A 75 10.71 3.67 6.40
C GLU A 75 11.43 4.20 5.16
N VAL A 76 10.68 4.74 4.19
CA VAL A 76 11.21 5.22 2.90
C VAL A 76 11.48 6.71 2.86
N ARG A 77 11.50 7.39 3.99
CA ARG A 77 11.56 8.86 4.10
C ARG A 77 12.70 9.51 3.30
N GLY A 78 13.83 8.82 3.19
CA GLY A 78 14.99 9.29 2.41
C GLY A 78 14.77 9.27 0.89
N THR A 79 13.71 8.62 0.40
CA THR A 79 13.38 8.56 -1.03
C THR A 79 12.23 9.49 -1.43
N VAL A 80 11.63 10.18 -0.45
CA VAL A 80 10.53 11.12 -0.71
C VAL A 80 11.07 12.36 -1.40
N ASP A 81 10.60 12.62 -2.62
CA ASP A 81 10.97 13.80 -3.39
C ASP A 81 10.14 15.01 -2.94
N PRO A 82 10.77 16.07 -2.37
CA PRO A 82 10.05 17.28 -1.95
C PRO A 82 9.40 18.08 -3.08
N GLU A 83 9.80 17.86 -4.34
CA GLU A 83 9.21 18.53 -5.50
C GLU A 83 7.97 17.81 -6.04
N SER A 84 7.75 16.57 -5.64
CA SER A 84 6.61 15.76 -6.05
C SER A 84 5.39 15.98 -5.16
N SER A 85 4.20 15.69 -5.67
CA SER A 85 2.95 15.75 -4.87
C SER A 85 2.93 14.70 -3.77
N PHE A 86 3.13 15.10 -2.52
CA PHE A 86 3.14 14.19 -1.38
C PHE A 86 1.82 13.45 -1.19
N ILE A 87 0.68 14.12 -1.38
CA ILE A 87 -0.63 13.43 -1.29
C ILE A 87 -0.80 12.37 -2.37
N SER A 88 -0.30 12.59 -3.58
CA SER A 88 -0.34 11.58 -4.65
C SER A 88 0.52 10.37 -4.30
N PHE A 89 1.67 10.60 -3.69
CA PHE A 89 2.55 9.54 -3.20
C PHE A 89 1.89 8.71 -2.09
N LEU A 90 1.29 9.38 -1.09
CA LEU A 90 0.50 8.73 -0.03
C LEU A 90 -0.64 7.89 -0.61
N CYS A 91 -1.42 8.44 -1.55
CA CYS A 91 -2.53 7.73 -2.17
C CYS A 91 -2.07 6.49 -2.97
N THR A 92 -0.88 6.55 -3.59
CA THR A 92 -0.30 5.42 -4.31
C THR A 92 0.05 4.27 -3.35
N ILE A 93 0.75 4.58 -2.26
CA ILE A 93 1.08 3.59 -1.23
C ILE A 93 -0.20 3.01 -0.63
N ALA A 94 -1.14 3.87 -0.22
CA ALA A 94 -2.39 3.46 0.41
C ALA A 94 -3.23 2.55 -0.50
N LYS A 95 -3.33 2.87 -1.80
CA LYS A 95 -4.03 2.02 -2.77
C LYS A 95 -3.38 0.64 -2.90
N ASN A 96 -2.05 0.57 -2.91
CA ASN A 96 -1.35 -0.71 -2.97
C ASN A 96 -1.58 -1.53 -1.70
N LEU A 97 -1.51 -0.90 -0.52
CA LEU A 97 -1.80 -1.56 0.76
C LEU A 97 -3.23 -2.07 0.83
N LEU A 98 -4.21 -1.24 0.44
CA LEU A 98 -5.62 -1.64 0.40
C LEU A 98 -5.84 -2.84 -0.54
N MET A 99 -5.23 -2.82 -1.72
CA MET A 99 -5.32 -3.93 -2.66
C MET A 99 -4.72 -5.23 -2.07
N ASN A 100 -3.61 -5.11 -1.33
CA ASN A 100 -3.01 -6.25 -0.63
C ASN A 100 -3.95 -6.81 0.45
N MET A 101 -4.63 -5.93 1.22
CA MET A 101 -5.62 -6.36 2.21
C MET A 101 -6.78 -7.12 1.58
N TYR A 102 -7.34 -6.61 0.47
CA TYR A 102 -8.40 -7.34 -0.26
C TYR A 102 -7.93 -8.71 -0.78
N GLN A 103 -6.68 -8.79 -1.26
CA GLN A 103 -6.13 -10.06 -1.72
C GLN A 103 -5.96 -11.06 -0.58
N ARG A 104 -5.49 -10.60 0.60
CA ARG A 104 -5.42 -11.46 1.81
C ARG A 104 -6.79 -11.97 2.19
N GLN A 105 -7.80 -11.11 2.30
CA GLN A 105 -9.16 -11.52 2.65
C GLN A 105 -9.76 -12.50 1.63
N THR A 106 -9.47 -12.33 0.33
CA THR A 106 -9.94 -13.26 -0.70
C THR A 106 -9.28 -14.63 -0.55
N VAL A 107 -7.96 -14.67 -0.27
CA VAL A 107 -7.21 -15.92 -0.04
C VAL A 107 -7.72 -16.62 1.23
N GLU A 108 -7.90 -15.88 2.30
CA GLU A 108 -8.44 -16.38 3.57
C GLU A 108 -9.85 -16.94 3.42
N PHE A 109 -10.73 -16.27 2.67
CA PHE A 109 -12.07 -16.75 2.36
C PHE A 109 -12.03 -18.05 1.56
N VAL A 110 -11.22 -18.14 0.51
CA VAL A 110 -11.06 -19.35 -0.34
C VAL A 110 -10.49 -20.51 0.48
N TYR A 111 -9.51 -20.24 1.36
CA TYR A 111 -8.93 -21.22 2.25
C TYR A 111 -9.97 -21.77 3.26
N ASN A 112 -10.73 -20.89 3.89
CA ASN A 112 -11.79 -21.29 4.80
C ASN A 112 -12.89 -22.11 4.10
N GLU A 113 -13.23 -21.77 2.88
CA GLU A 113 -14.18 -22.53 2.06
C GLU A 113 -13.62 -23.92 1.68
N TYR A 114 -12.33 -24.01 1.39
CA TYR A 114 -11.64 -25.28 1.14
C TYR A 114 -11.64 -26.18 2.39
N LEU A 115 -11.31 -25.63 3.56
CA LEU A 115 -11.35 -26.38 4.84
C LEU A 115 -12.77 -26.88 5.16
N MET A 116 -13.79 -26.08 4.90
CA MET A 116 -15.18 -26.49 5.10
C MET A 116 -15.59 -27.64 4.16
N LYS A 117 -15.08 -27.67 2.94
CA LYS A 117 -15.38 -28.72 1.94
C LYS A 117 -14.56 -29.98 2.15
N SER A 118 -13.35 -29.90 2.69
CA SER A 118 -12.45 -31.03 2.91
C SER A 118 -12.77 -31.86 4.16
N GLY A 119 -13.79 -31.49 4.97
CA GLY A 119 -14.23 -32.25 6.15
C GLY A 119 -13.20 -32.36 7.26
N VAL A 120 -12.16 -31.54 7.26
CA VAL A 120 -11.17 -31.46 8.34
C VAL A 120 -11.86 -30.88 9.58
N ASP A 121 -11.92 -31.69 10.63
CA ASP A 121 -12.64 -31.42 11.87
C ASP A 121 -12.10 -30.16 12.57
N ARG A 122 -13.01 -29.35 13.09
CA ARG A 122 -12.76 -27.99 13.62
C ARG A 122 -12.03 -27.92 14.97
N ASP A 123 -11.33 -28.96 15.39
CA ASP A 123 -10.70 -28.99 16.72
C ASP A 123 -9.38 -28.26 16.86
N PHE A 124 -8.93 -27.54 15.80
CA PHE A 124 -7.74 -26.68 15.84
C PHE A 124 -8.06 -25.18 15.99
N ARG A 125 -8.96 -24.85 16.89
CA ARG A 125 -9.25 -23.45 17.28
C ARG A 125 -8.28 -22.87 18.30
N THR A 126 -7.07 -23.37 18.38
CA THR A 126 -6.04 -22.80 19.22
C THR A 126 -4.89 -22.36 18.33
N GLU A 127 -4.70 -21.04 18.26
CA GLU A 127 -3.60 -20.32 17.66
C GLU A 127 -3.84 -19.75 16.25
N GLU A 128 -4.34 -18.51 16.25
CA GLU A 128 -4.35 -17.60 15.06
C GLU A 128 -2.99 -17.46 14.36
N GLY A 129 -1.90 -17.96 14.97
CA GLY A 129 -0.55 -17.94 14.42
C GLY A 129 -0.22 -19.07 13.44
N ILE A 130 -0.81 -20.28 13.62
CA ILE A 130 -0.46 -21.47 12.82
C ILE A 130 -1.11 -21.39 11.44
N ASP A 131 -2.37 -20.95 11.35
CA ASP A 131 -3.08 -20.82 10.07
C ASP A 131 -2.46 -19.77 9.16
N LEU A 132 -1.99 -18.65 9.70
CA LEU A 132 -1.28 -17.61 8.94
C LEU A 132 0.08 -18.10 8.43
N HIS A 133 0.77 -18.95 9.18
CA HIS A 133 2.05 -19.51 8.75
C HIS A 133 1.87 -20.46 7.56
N PHE A 134 0.94 -21.41 7.64
CA PHE A 134 0.62 -22.29 6.52
C PHE A 134 0.14 -21.54 5.28
N LEU A 135 -0.66 -20.50 5.46
CA LEU A 135 -1.10 -19.66 4.36
C LEU A 135 0.07 -18.91 3.72
N HIS A 136 1.00 -18.39 4.51
CA HIS A 136 2.22 -17.78 3.99
C HIS A 136 3.09 -18.78 3.24
N GLU A 137 3.30 -19.97 3.78
CA GLU A 137 4.06 -21.03 3.11
C GLU A 137 3.39 -21.49 1.80
N TYR A 138 2.06 -21.59 1.80
CA TYR A 138 1.32 -21.91 0.59
C TYR A 138 1.43 -20.83 -0.48
N ILE A 139 1.27 -19.56 -0.13
CA ILE A 139 1.48 -18.43 -1.05
C ILE A 139 2.92 -18.43 -1.57
N ASP A 140 3.89 -18.75 -0.73
CA ASP A 140 5.29 -18.87 -1.12
C ASP A 140 5.52 -20.01 -2.11
N SER A 141 4.92 -21.15 -1.86
CA SER A 141 4.98 -22.30 -2.77
C SER A 141 4.36 -21.99 -4.14
N LEU A 142 3.32 -21.15 -4.17
CA LEU A 142 2.75 -20.66 -5.42
C LEU A 142 3.62 -19.60 -6.09
N ALA A 143 4.26 -18.71 -5.29
CA ALA A 143 5.21 -17.74 -5.80
C ALA A 143 6.42 -18.40 -6.43
N ASP A 144 6.86 -19.55 -5.89
CA ASP A 144 7.95 -20.37 -6.43
C ASP A 144 7.64 -20.95 -7.83
N LYS A 145 6.36 -21.09 -8.17
CA LYS A 145 5.92 -21.51 -9.51
C LYS A 145 5.88 -20.38 -10.54
N LEU A 146 6.07 -19.12 -10.11
CA LEU A 146 6.14 -17.98 -11.03
C LEU A 146 7.50 -17.97 -11.78
N PRO A 147 7.52 -17.46 -13.03
CA PRO A 147 8.78 -17.13 -13.68
C PRO A 147 9.64 -16.19 -12.82
N GLU A 148 10.95 -16.39 -12.79
CA GLU A 148 11.89 -15.77 -11.84
C GLU A 148 11.73 -14.24 -11.74
N GLN A 149 11.67 -13.56 -12.87
CA GLN A 149 11.48 -12.10 -12.89
C GLN A 149 10.14 -11.68 -12.29
N ARG A 150 9.07 -12.42 -12.57
CA ARG A 150 7.73 -12.16 -12.03
C ARG A 150 7.67 -12.42 -10.54
N LYS A 151 8.29 -13.49 -10.07
CA LYS A 151 8.45 -13.82 -8.66
C LYS A 151 9.17 -12.70 -7.92
N LYS A 152 10.31 -12.22 -8.44
CA LYS A 152 11.06 -11.12 -7.85
C LYS A 152 10.22 -9.84 -7.71
N ILE A 153 9.50 -9.45 -8.78
CA ILE A 153 8.59 -8.29 -8.76
C ILE A 153 7.47 -8.50 -7.75
N PHE A 154 6.89 -9.70 -7.68
CA PHE A 154 5.83 -10.04 -6.74
C PHE A 154 6.31 -9.92 -5.28
N ILE A 155 7.48 -10.45 -4.95
CA ILE A 155 8.08 -10.38 -3.61
C ILE A 155 8.36 -8.93 -3.23
N LEU A 156 9.00 -8.15 -4.10
CA LEU A 156 9.29 -6.74 -3.85
C LEU A 156 8.01 -5.94 -3.57
N SER A 157 6.97 -6.14 -4.37
CA SER A 157 5.70 -5.44 -4.20
C SER A 157 4.91 -5.91 -2.97
N LYS A 158 4.79 -7.22 -2.75
CA LYS A 158 3.83 -7.78 -1.79
C LYS A 158 4.42 -8.01 -0.40
N ARG A 159 5.71 -8.30 -0.28
CA ARG A 159 6.39 -8.52 1.00
C ARG A 159 7.19 -7.32 1.48
N GLN A 160 7.81 -6.61 0.55
CA GLN A 160 8.69 -5.48 0.89
C GLN A 160 8.01 -4.13 0.66
N HIS A 161 6.75 -4.14 0.18
CA HIS A 161 5.90 -2.95 -0.01
C HIS A 161 6.50 -1.86 -0.91
N TYR A 162 7.41 -2.24 -1.84
CA TYR A 162 7.94 -1.32 -2.83
C TYR A 162 6.85 -0.85 -3.79
N THR A 163 6.87 0.42 -4.16
CA THR A 163 6.03 0.99 -5.22
C THR A 163 6.47 0.47 -6.58
N ASN A 164 5.60 0.55 -7.58
CA ASN A 164 5.97 0.18 -8.95
C ASN A 164 7.18 0.97 -9.47
N LYS A 165 7.30 2.23 -9.08
CA LYS A 165 8.41 3.09 -9.44
C LYS A 165 9.73 2.59 -8.84
N GLU A 166 9.76 2.31 -7.54
CA GLU A 166 10.94 1.77 -6.84
C GLU A 166 11.38 0.43 -7.43
N ILE A 167 10.40 -0.46 -7.73
CA ILE A 167 10.68 -1.76 -8.37
C ILE A 167 11.24 -1.55 -9.78
N ALA A 168 10.68 -0.62 -10.55
CA ALA A 168 11.13 -0.30 -11.90
C ALA A 168 12.57 0.21 -11.89
N GLU A 169 12.90 1.14 -10.99
CA GLU A 169 14.25 1.66 -10.80
C GLU A 169 15.24 0.56 -10.36
N GLN A 170 14.86 -0.26 -9.38
CA GLN A 170 15.71 -1.33 -8.86
C GLN A 170 16.00 -2.43 -9.89
N LEU A 171 15.04 -2.72 -10.77
CA LEU A 171 15.16 -3.80 -11.76
C LEU A 171 15.54 -3.31 -13.16
N GLY A 172 15.67 -2.00 -13.38
CA GLY A 172 15.99 -1.41 -14.69
C GLY A 172 14.90 -1.62 -15.74
N ILE A 173 13.62 -1.64 -15.36
CA ILE A 173 12.46 -1.87 -16.22
C ILE A 173 11.45 -0.72 -16.10
N SER A 174 10.46 -0.64 -17.00
CA SER A 174 9.42 0.39 -16.91
C SER A 174 8.39 0.08 -15.81
N GLU A 175 7.78 1.12 -15.21
CA GLU A 175 6.67 0.96 -14.26
C GLU A 175 5.47 0.19 -14.88
N SER A 176 5.22 0.39 -16.16
CA SER A 176 4.17 -0.34 -16.88
C SER A 176 4.47 -1.83 -16.99
N THR A 177 5.75 -2.19 -17.15
CA THR A 177 6.22 -3.59 -17.10
C THR A 177 6.00 -4.18 -15.71
N VAL A 178 6.34 -3.45 -14.65
CA VAL A 178 6.09 -3.88 -13.26
C VAL A 178 4.59 -4.12 -13.04
N ALA A 179 3.75 -3.17 -13.40
CA ALA A 179 2.29 -3.29 -13.25
C ALA A 179 1.72 -4.50 -14.00
N THR A 180 2.19 -4.74 -15.23
CA THR A 180 1.79 -5.89 -16.04
C THR A 180 2.21 -7.20 -15.39
N GLN A 181 3.46 -7.32 -14.94
CA GLN A 181 3.96 -8.53 -14.28
C GLN A 181 3.25 -8.81 -12.96
N LEU A 182 2.94 -7.79 -12.17
CA LEU A 182 2.13 -7.93 -10.95
C LEU A 182 0.71 -8.42 -11.26
N SER A 183 0.06 -7.86 -12.28
CA SER A 183 -1.27 -8.31 -12.70
C SER A 183 -1.27 -9.78 -13.12
N LEU A 184 -0.26 -10.22 -13.88
CA LEU A 184 -0.09 -11.60 -14.28
C LEU A 184 0.22 -12.53 -13.10
N ALA A 185 1.04 -12.09 -12.14
CA ALA A 185 1.30 -12.84 -10.91
C ALA A 185 0.02 -13.08 -10.11
N VAL A 186 -0.75 -12.01 -9.87
CA VAL A 186 -2.02 -12.08 -9.13
C VAL A 186 -3.03 -12.98 -9.84
N LYS A 187 -3.13 -12.87 -11.17
CA LYS A 187 -4.01 -13.74 -11.96
C LYS A 187 -3.62 -15.21 -11.83
N PHE A 188 -2.33 -15.53 -11.92
CA PHE A 188 -1.82 -16.89 -11.72
C PHE A 188 -2.16 -17.41 -10.33
N MET A 189 -1.85 -16.66 -9.27
CA MET A 189 -2.16 -17.02 -7.88
C MET A 189 -3.64 -17.32 -7.70
N ARG A 190 -4.50 -16.44 -8.20
CA ARG A 190 -5.96 -16.61 -8.14
C ARG A 190 -6.41 -17.89 -8.84
N THR A 191 -5.88 -18.17 -10.01
CA THR A 191 -6.22 -19.40 -10.76
C THR A 191 -5.82 -20.65 -9.99
N GLN A 192 -4.63 -20.68 -9.39
CA GLN A 192 -4.16 -21.82 -8.61
C GLN A 192 -4.98 -22.03 -7.33
N LEU A 193 -5.37 -20.94 -6.65
CA LEU A 193 -6.23 -20.99 -5.46
C LEU A 193 -7.66 -21.48 -5.75
N MET A 194 -8.15 -21.30 -6.99
CA MET A 194 -9.50 -21.74 -7.39
C MET A 194 -9.54 -23.16 -7.98
N GLN A 195 -8.38 -23.73 -8.34
CA GLN A 195 -8.28 -25.06 -8.96
C GLN A 195 -7.99 -26.18 -7.96
N ASN A 196 -7.62 -25.85 -6.72
CA ASN A 196 -7.43 -26.75 -5.60
C ASN A 196 -8.54 -26.58 -4.57
#